data_48c5a3ae1171d2f399c391189ba332c2
#
_entry.id   48c5a3ae1171d2f399c391189ba332c2
#
_cell.length_a   1.000
_cell.length_b   1.000
_cell.length_c   1.000
_cell.angle_alpha   90.00
_cell.angle_beta   90.00
_cell.angle_gamma   90.00
#
_symmetry.space_group_name_H-M   'P 1'
#
loop_
_entity.id
_entity.type
_entity.pdbx_description
1 polymer ?
#
loop_
_entity_poly.entity_id
_entity_poly.type
_entity_poly.pdbx_seq_one_letter_code
_entity_poly.pdbx_strand_id
1 'polypeptide(L)'
;MTQEEIYQRLTELFCKTFKREGLVITADTSAADIPEWTSLTYMNLVFEIEQAFGFTVKLKDMMSWQKGGDMVQTINKKVNGN
;
A
#
# COMPACT_ATOMS: atom_id res chain seq x y z
N MET A 1 -14.99 -1.72 4.90
CA MET A 1 -14.35 -1.44 3.59
C MET A 1 -14.09 -2.75 2.88
N THR A 2 -14.52 -2.89 1.63
CA THR A 2 -14.30 -4.12 0.87
C THR A 2 -12.85 -4.21 0.41
N GLN A 3 -12.43 -5.42 0.04
CA GLN A 3 -11.08 -5.63 -0.50
C GLN A 3 -10.87 -4.79 -1.74
N GLU A 4 -11.87 -4.72 -2.61
CA GLU A 4 -11.81 -3.92 -3.83
C GLU A 4 -11.59 -2.44 -3.53
N GLU A 5 -12.30 -1.93 -2.52
CA GLU A 5 -12.13 -0.54 -2.09
C GLU A 5 -10.72 -0.28 -1.56
N ILE A 6 -10.16 -1.26 -0.85
CA ILE A 6 -8.80 -1.14 -0.33
C ILE A 6 -7.80 -1.07 -1.49
N TYR A 7 -7.93 -1.94 -2.50
CA TYR A 7 -7.07 -1.89 -3.67
C TYR A 7 -7.18 -0.56 -4.39
N GLN A 8 -8.40 -0.06 -4.54
CA GLN A 8 -8.63 1.20 -5.23
C GLN A 8 -8.00 2.37 -4.48
N ARG A 9 -8.17 2.41 -3.17
CA ARG A 9 -7.56 3.45 -2.35
C ARG A 9 -6.05 3.36 -2.38
N LEU A 10 -5.51 2.14 -2.29
CA LEU A 10 -4.08 1.91 -2.34
C LEU A 10 -3.50 2.36 -3.67
N THR A 11 -4.19 2.08 -4.78
CA THR A 11 -3.78 2.54 -6.11
C THR A 11 -3.65 4.06 -6.14
N GLU A 12 -4.63 4.76 -5.57
CA GLU A 12 -4.58 6.22 -5.51
C GLU A 12 -3.37 6.72 -4.72
N LEU A 13 -3.07 6.06 -3.61
CA LEU A 13 -1.92 6.43 -2.78
C LEU A 13 -0.60 6.19 -3.51
N PHE A 14 -0.50 5.10 -4.25
CA PHE A 14 0.69 4.81 -5.06
C PHE A 14 0.88 5.89 -6.13
N CYS A 15 -0.19 6.24 -6.83
CA CYS A 15 -0.13 7.27 -7.87
C CYS A 15 0.32 8.61 -7.29
N LYS A 16 -0.21 8.97 -6.13
CA LYS A 16 0.12 10.21 -5.46
C LYS A 16 1.57 10.23 -4.99
N THR A 17 1.97 9.16 -4.30
CA THR A 17 3.29 9.08 -3.69
C THR A 17 4.40 9.04 -4.73
N PHE A 18 4.19 8.27 -5.79
CA PHE A 18 5.18 8.11 -6.84
C PHE A 18 5.04 9.13 -7.96
N LYS A 19 4.03 10.01 -7.86
CA LYS A 19 3.77 11.07 -8.85
C LYS A 19 3.64 10.50 -10.26
N ARG A 20 2.85 9.43 -10.36
CA ARG A 20 2.67 8.71 -11.61
C ARG A 20 1.20 8.36 -11.80
N GLU A 21 0.63 8.79 -12.92
CA GLU A 21 -0.75 8.45 -13.26
C GLU A 21 -0.82 7.10 -13.94
N GLY A 22 -1.98 6.44 -13.82
CA GLY A 22 -2.23 5.22 -14.53
C GLY A 22 -1.70 3.95 -13.89
N LEU A 23 -1.10 4.04 -12.69
CA LEU A 23 -0.72 2.84 -11.94
C LEU A 23 -1.97 2.10 -11.50
N VAL A 24 -1.92 0.78 -11.57
CA VAL A 24 -2.99 -0.07 -11.03
C VAL A 24 -2.32 -1.11 -10.13
N ILE A 25 -2.70 -1.11 -8.87
CA ILE A 25 -2.11 -2.03 -7.89
C ILE A 25 -2.95 -3.29 -7.80
N THR A 26 -2.30 -4.43 -7.97
CA THR A 26 -2.91 -5.74 -7.85
C THR A 26 -2.20 -6.54 -6.78
N ALA A 27 -2.69 -7.74 -6.51
CA ALA A 27 -2.07 -8.62 -5.52
C ALA A 27 -0.61 -8.95 -5.85
N ASP A 28 -0.28 -8.97 -7.14
CA ASP A 28 1.06 -9.37 -7.60
C ASP A 28 2.00 -8.19 -7.84
N THR A 29 1.53 -6.96 -7.71
CA THR A 29 2.37 -5.78 -7.92
C THR A 29 3.47 -5.73 -6.88
N SER A 30 4.71 -5.54 -7.33
CA SER A 30 5.88 -5.46 -6.44
C SER A 30 6.78 -4.30 -6.83
N ALA A 31 7.80 -4.05 -6.01
CA ALA A 31 8.77 -2.99 -6.27
C ALA A 31 9.50 -3.20 -7.61
N ALA A 32 9.62 -4.45 -8.05
CA ALA A 32 10.26 -4.75 -9.33
C ALA A 32 9.46 -4.20 -10.51
N ASP A 33 8.15 -4.02 -10.33
CA ASP A 33 7.27 -3.54 -11.40
C ASP A 33 7.22 -2.02 -11.46
N ILE A 34 7.66 -1.33 -10.41
CA ILE A 34 7.53 0.12 -10.29
C ILE A 34 8.89 0.73 -9.98
N PRO A 35 9.57 1.30 -10.99
CA PRO A 35 10.90 1.88 -10.79
C PRO A 35 10.97 2.95 -9.70
N GLU A 36 9.88 3.69 -9.52
CA GLU A 36 9.81 4.75 -8.51
C GLU A 36 9.77 4.22 -7.08
N TRP A 37 9.56 2.94 -6.90
CA TRP A 37 9.46 2.32 -5.57
C TRP A 37 10.86 2.04 -5.04
N THR A 38 11.35 2.96 -4.23
CA THR A 38 12.66 2.88 -3.58
C THR A 38 12.46 2.86 -2.06
N SER A 39 13.56 2.72 -1.32
CA SER A 39 13.48 2.76 0.15
C SER A 39 12.89 4.07 0.65
N LEU A 40 13.25 5.17 -0.01
CA LEU A 40 12.77 6.49 0.37
C LEU A 40 11.28 6.66 0.08
N THR A 41 10.86 6.32 -1.13
CA THR A 41 9.46 6.46 -1.52
C THR A 41 8.58 5.48 -0.76
N TYR A 42 9.11 4.32 -0.39
CA TYR A 42 8.39 3.34 0.41
C TYR A 42 8.01 3.90 1.78
N MET A 43 8.94 4.62 2.42
CA MET A 43 8.64 5.26 3.70
C MET A 43 7.53 6.29 3.57
N ASN A 44 7.55 7.07 2.49
CA ASN A 44 6.50 8.04 2.21
C ASN A 44 5.16 7.33 1.99
N LEU A 45 5.19 6.22 1.26
CA LEU A 45 3.98 5.43 0.99
C LEU A 45 3.38 4.89 2.28
N VAL A 46 4.22 4.37 3.17
CA VAL A 46 3.76 3.84 4.48
C VAL A 46 3.07 4.96 5.27
N PHE A 47 3.66 6.14 5.29
CA PHE A 47 3.06 7.28 5.98
C PHE A 47 1.67 7.62 5.39
N GLU A 48 1.56 7.63 4.07
CA GLU A 48 0.29 7.92 3.41
C GLU A 48 -0.76 6.86 3.72
N ILE A 49 -0.35 5.59 3.80
CA ILE A 49 -1.24 4.50 4.16
C ILE A 49 -1.77 4.69 5.58
N GLU A 50 -0.89 5.05 6.51
CA GLU A 50 -1.28 5.30 7.90
C GLU A 50 -2.31 6.42 7.99
N GLN A 51 -2.09 7.50 7.25
CA GLN A 51 -3.00 8.64 7.26
C GLN A 51 -4.34 8.31 6.61
N ALA A 52 -4.29 7.60 5.49
CA ALA A 52 -5.51 7.30 4.73
C ALA A 52 -6.42 6.29 5.41
N PHE A 53 -5.85 5.29 6.06
CA PHE A 53 -6.62 4.21 6.67
C PHE A 53 -6.75 4.34 8.19
N GLY A 54 -6.02 5.25 8.81
CA GLY A 54 -6.21 5.57 10.22
C GLY A 54 -5.63 4.55 11.21
N PHE A 55 -4.54 3.88 10.85
CA PHE A 55 -3.86 2.99 11.78
C PHE A 55 -2.35 3.13 11.65
N THR A 56 -1.61 2.58 12.62
CA THR A 56 -0.15 2.63 12.60
C THR A 56 0.38 1.33 11.99
N VAL A 57 1.26 1.47 11.00
CA VAL A 57 1.92 0.34 10.37
C VAL A 57 3.15 -0.03 11.22
N LYS A 58 3.18 -1.26 11.70
CA LYS A 58 4.29 -1.75 12.50
C LYS A 58 5.46 -2.11 11.58
N LEU A 59 6.68 -2.00 12.12
CA LEU A 59 7.88 -2.35 11.36
C LEU A 59 7.80 -3.77 10.82
N LYS A 60 7.29 -4.70 11.62
CA LYS A 60 7.10 -6.09 11.23
C LYS A 60 6.24 -6.21 9.97
N ASP A 61 5.12 -5.48 9.94
CA ASP A 61 4.21 -5.49 8.79
C ASP A 61 4.89 -4.89 7.56
N MET A 62 5.58 -3.76 7.76
CA MET A 62 6.28 -3.08 6.67
C MET A 62 7.32 -3.98 6.03
N MET A 63 8.07 -4.73 6.84
CA MET A 63 9.10 -5.63 6.35
C MET A 63 8.54 -6.85 5.65
N SER A 64 7.31 -7.25 5.95
CA SER A 64 6.68 -8.41 5.33
C SER A 64 6.00 -8.08 4.00
N TRP A 65 5.83 -6.80 3.69
CA TRP A 65 5.14 -6.35 2.49
C TRP A 65 6.05 -6.44 1.26
N GLN A 66 5.83 -7.43 0.43
CA GLN A 66 6.58 -7.60 -0.81
C GLN A 66 5.72 -7.31 -2.03
N LYS A 67 4.42 -7.52 -1.92
CA LYS A 67 3.47 -7.35 -3.02
C LYS A 67 2.25 -6.59 -2.53
N GLY A 68 1.49 -6.05 -3.49
CA GLY A 68 0.25 -5.34 -3.18
C GLY A 68 -0.71 -6.16 -2.34
N GLY A 69 -0.80 -7.46 -2.61
CA GLY A 69 -1.66 -8.35 -1.83
C GLY A 69 -1.31 -8.42 -0.36
N ASP A 70 -0.01 -8.36 -0.04
CA ASP A 70 0.44 -8.38 1.35
C ASP A 70 -0.04 -7.12 2.08
N MET A 71 0.07 -5.98 1.41
CA MET A 71 -0.38 -4.70 1.97
C MET A 71 -1.89 -4.73 2.22
N VAL A 72 -2.63 -5.16 1.23
CA VAL A 72 -4.10 -5.21 1.32
C VAL A 72 -4.54 -6.13 2.42
N GLN A 73 -3.87 -7.26 2.61
CA GLN A 73 -4.20 -8.21 3.66
C GLN A 73 -4.06 -7.58 5.04
N THR A 74 -2.95 -6.88 5.29
CA THR A 74 -2.72 -6.19 6.55
C THR A 74 -3.74 -5.07 6.76
N ILE A 75 -3.97 -4.27 5.74
CA ILE A 75 -4.92 -3.17 5.82
C ILE A 75 -6.32 -3.70 6.11
N ASN A 76 -6.71 -4.77 5.44
CA ASN A 76 -8.02 -5.38 5.64
C ASN A 76 -8.23 -5.81 7.08
N LYS A 77 -7.21 -6.42 7.70
CA LYS A 77 -7.29 -6.80 9.11
C LYS A 77 -7.48 -5.59 10.01
N LYS A 78 -6.78 -4.50 9.73
CA LYS A 78 -6.81 -3.31 10.57
C LYS A 78 -8.11 -2.54 10.43
N VAL A 79 -8.63 -2.38 9.21
CA VAL A 79 -9.82 -1.56 8.99
C VAL A 79 -11.12 -2.33 9.17
N ASN A 80 -11.10 -3.66 8.99
CA ASN A 80 -12.28 -4.50 9.13
C ASN A 80 -12.27 -5.38 10.38
N GLY A 81 -11.21 -5.33 11.17
CA GLY A 81 -11.13 -6.05 12.43
C GLY A 81 -10.92 -7.55 12.33
N ASN A 82 -10.41 -8.03 11.23
CA ASN A 82 -10.18 -9.46 11.05
C ASN A 82 -8.72 -9.83 11.14
#